data_6067ded5ce08f14f83e2ebc44a911029
#
_entry.id   6067ded5ce08f14f83e2ebc44a911029
#
_cell.length_a   1.000
_cell.length_b   1.000
_cell.length_c   1.000
_cell.angle_alpha   90.00
_cell.angle_beta   90.00
_cell.angle_gamma   90.00
#
_symmetry.space_group_name_H-M   'P 1'
#
loop_
_entity.id
_entity.type
_entity.pdbx_description
1 polymer ?
#
loop_
_entity_poly.entity_id
_entity_poly.type
_entity_poly.pdbx_seq_one_letter_code
_entity_poly.pdbx_strand_id
1 'polypeptide(L)'
;MGPLEQAKSELIRQFETLATTDQQPAIARLQTKMKLGVDLLAWMKGQLVYPQFYLRFRDEDKTVAAVGEVRSFSDVNLAQQFIQEHDFPLVGGLQFQGESQFILPQVLIEQQHGETVVSVFVETNELDSAKAVLNSFEKTTALLPLNQLTIESMVPKANQETWCDWVNQALARIRQGELTKLVLANETVFGLQGEL
;
A
#
# COMPACT_ATOMS: atom_id res chain seq x y z
N MET A 1 -5.35 -2.90 27.40
CA MET A 1 -4.42 -2.41 26.37
C MET A 1 -4.64 -3.28 25.13
N GLY A 2 -5.03 -2.67 24.04
CA GLY A 2 -5.25 -3.35 22.75
C GLY A 2 -3.92 -3.73 22.07
N PRO A 3 -3.95 -4.61 21.04
CA PRO A 3 -2.74 -5.03 20.34
C PRO A 3 -1.95 -3.87 19.73
N LEU A 4 -2.65 -2.90 19.13
CA LEU A 4 -2.02 -1.70 18.57
C LEU A 4 -1.39 -0.80 19.63
N GLU A 5 -2.00 -0.67 20.81
CA GLU A 5 -1.43 0.10 21.92
C GLU A 5 -0.15 -0.58 22.48
N GLN A 6 -0.14 -1.92 22.54
CA GLN A 6 1.05 -2.67 22.94
C GLN A 6 2.18 -2.49 21.93
N ALA A 7 1.88 -2.61 20.64
CA ALA A 7 2.84 -2.39 19.56
C ALA A 7 3.40 -0.95 19.60
N LYS A 8 2.55 0.05 19.78
CA LYS A 8 2.95 1.45 19.94
C LYS A 8 3.90 1.64 21.12
N SER A 9 3.58 1.07 22.28
CA SER A 9 4.41 1.20 23.48
C SER A 9 5.80 0.58 23.29
N GLU A 10 5.87 -0.58 22.64
CA GLU A 10 7.14 -1.24 22.32
C GLU A 10 7.96 -0.43 21.30
N LEU A 11 7.34 0.11 20.26
CA LEU A 11 8.01 0.96 19.28
C LEU A 11 8.54 2.25 19.91
N ILE A 12 7.77 2.90 20.79
CA ILE A 12 8.23 4.09 21.53
C ILE A 12 9.49 3.78 22.37
N ARG A 13 9.50 2.63 23.07
CA ARG A 13 10.67 2.19 23.83
C ARG A 13 11.90 2.01 22.94
N GLN A 14 11.72 1.44 21.75
CA GLN A 14 12.82 1.28 20.78
C GLN A 14 13.31 2.65 20.26
N PHE A 15 12.40 3.61 20.04
CA PHE A 15 12.78 4.99 19.70
C PHE A 15 13.63 5.66 20.78
N GLU A 16 13.25 5.51 22.04
CA GLU A 16 14.00 6.06 23.16
C GLU A 16 15.42 5.46 23.24
N THR A 17 15.54 4.17 22.99
CA THR A 17 16.83 3.49 22.93
C THR A 17 17.66 4.00 21.75
N LEU A 18 17.07 4.14 20.56
CA LEU A 18 17.75 4.66 19.37
C LEU A 18 18.26 6.08 19.60
N ALA A 19 17.45 6.95 20.20
CA ALA A 19 17.81 8.36 20.45
C ALA A 19 19.02 8.52 21.38
N THR A 20 19.33 7.52 22.19
CA THR A 20 20.46 7.53 23.14
C THR A 20 21.69 6.77 22.63
N THR A 21 21.65 6.22 21.42
CA THR A 21 22.74 5.43 20.82
C THR A 21 23.75 6.35 20.14
N ASP A 22 25.03 6.24 20.47
CA ASP A 22 26.11 7.08 19.96
C ASP A 22 26.38 6.89 18.45
N GLN A 23 26.16 5.69 17.92
CA GLN A 23 26.30 5.37 16.50
C GLN A 23 24.96 4.96 15.92
N GLN A 24 24.28 5.90 15.28
CA GLN A 24 22.99 5.65 14.63
C GLN A 24 23.20 5.40 13.14
N PRO A 25 22.47 4.42 12.53
CA PRO A 25 22.43 4.29 11.08
C PRO A 25 21.71 5.50 10.47
N ALA A 26 21.99 5.85 9.21
CA ALA A 26 21.30 6.96 8.55
C ALA A 26 19.77 6.77 8.53
N ILE A 27 19.32 5.53 8.32
CA ILE A 27 17.91 5.10 8.42
C ILE A 27 17.86 3.94 9.41
N ALA A 28 16.99 4.04 10.41
CA ALA A 28 16.72 2.96 11.36
C ALA A 28 15.41 2.26 11.05
N ARG A 29 15.37 0.95 11.31
CA ARG A 29 14.16 0.11 11.30
C ARG A 29 13.85 -0.31 12.74
N LEU A 30 12.69 0.12 13.24
CA LEU A 30 12.12 -0.36 14.50
C LEU A 30 11.02 -1.37 14.16
N GLN A 31 10.95 -2.47 14.90
CA GLN A 31 10.02 -3.54 14.55
C GLN A 31 9.43 -4.21 15.77
N THR A 32 8.16 -4.54 15.69
CA THR A 32 7.48 -5.36 16.71
C THR A 32 6.51 -6.34 16.05
N LYS A 33 6.17 -7.41 16.78
CA LYS A 33 5.21 -8.42 16.34
C LYS A 33 3.95 -8.39 17.19
N MET A 34 2.81 -8.60 16.54
CA MET A 34 1.51 -8.77 17.19
C MET A 34 0.92 -10.13 16.84
N LYS A 35 0.26 -10.78 17.80
CA LYS A 35 -0.38 -12.09 17.60
C LYS A 35 -1.83 -12.02 17.12
N LEU A 36 -2.44 -10.84 17.09
CA LEU A 36 -3.84 -10.65 16.72
C LEU A 36 -3.94 -9.88 15.42
N GLY A 37 -4.81 -10.35 14.53
CA GLY A 37 -5.14 -9.66 13.30
C GLY A 37 -5.81 -8.30 13.59
N VAL A 38 -5.37 -7.28 12.86
CA VAL A 38 -5.99 -5.95 12.81
C VAL A 38 -6.63 -5.82 11.43
N ASP A 39 -7.81 -5.22 11.34
CA ASP A 39 -8.35 -4.79 10.06
C ASP A 39 -7.48 -3.64 9.52
N LEU A 40 -6.61 -3.95 8.56
CA LEU A 40 -5.63 -3.00 8.03
C LEU A 40 -6.29 -1.87 7.22
N LEU A 41 -7.46 -2.09 6.61
CA LEU A 41 -8.20 -1.01 5.94
C LEU A 41 -8.81 -0.06 6.97
N ALA A 42 -9.43 -0.59 8.04
CA ALA A 42 -9.96 0.21 9.13
C ALA A 42 -8.84 0.98 9.86
N TRP A 43 -7.68 0.35 10.03
CA TRP A 43 -6.49 1.01 10.57
C TRP A 43 -6.03 2.14 9.65
N MET A 44 -5.83 1.87 8.37
CA MET A 44 -5.35 2.86 7.41
C MET A 44 -6.30 4.06 7.29
N LYS A 45 -7.62 3.82 7.29
CA LYS A 45 -8.64 4.88 7.31
C LYS A 45 -8.55 5.76 8.56
N GLY A 46 -8.07 5.23 9.68
CA GLY A 46 -7.84 5.97 10.92
C GLY A 46 -6.58 6.84 10.89
N GLN A 47 -5.71 6.69 9.90
CA GLN A 47 -4.46 7.44 9.79
C GLN A 47 -4.65 8.70 8.94
N LEU A 48 -4.02 9.81 9.36
CA LEU A 48 -4.01 11.09 8.63
C LEU A 48 -2.69 11.33 7.89
N VAL A 49 -1.85 10.30 7.81
CA VAL A 49 -0.52 10.35 7.19
C VAL A 49 -0.58 9.79 5.78
N TYR A 50 -0.01 10.50 4.82
CA TYR A 50 0.04 10.13 3.41
C TYR A 50 1.48 10.14 2.90
N PRO A 51 1.78 9.40 1.79
CA PRO A 51 0.86 8.55 1.03
C PRO A 51 0.41 7.32 1.82
N GLN A 52 -0.65 6.67 1.35
CA GLN A 52 -1.18 5.42 1.90
C GLN A 52 -1.13 4.33 0.85
N PHE A 53 -0.75 3.13 1.25
CA PHE A 53 -0.64 1.98 0.37
C PHE A 53 -1.27 0.75 1.02
N TYR A 54 -2.10 0.02 0.25
CA TYR A 54 -2.71 -1.24 0.67
C TYR A 54 -2.61 -2.26 -0.45
N LEU A 55 -2.16 -3.46 -0.10
CA LEU A 55 -2.10 -4.59 -1.01
C LEU A 55 -2.47 -5.88 -0.28
N ARG A 56 -3.48 -6.59 -0.81
CA ARG A 56 -3.77 -7.97 -0.44
C ARG A 56 -3.35 -8.87 -1.59
N PHE A 57 -2.43 -9.77 -1.32
CA PHE A 57 -1.96 -10.72 -2.31
C PHE A 57 -3.07 -11.72 -2.64
N ARG A 58 -3.24 -12.03 -3.91
CA ARG A 58 -4.34 -12.88 -4.39
C ARG A 58 -4.15 -14.34 -4.01
N ASP A 59 -2.92 -14.82 -4.20
CA ASP A 59 -2.57 -16.24 -4.11
C ASP A 59 -1.80 -16.57 -2.82
N GLU A 60 -1.64 -15.59 -1.93
CA GLU A 60 -0.94 -15.72 -0.67
C GLU A 60 -1.82 -15.20 0.47
N ASP A 61 -1.71 -15.82 1.65
CA ASP A 61 -2.29 -15.27 2.89
C ASP A 61 -1.41 -14.12 3.40
N LYS A 62 -1.27 -13.09 2.55
CA LYS A 62 -0.47 -11.90 2.87
C LYS A 62 -1.24 -10.63 2.56
N THR A 63 -1.24 -9.71 3.52
CA THR A 63 -1.79 -8.36 3.39
C THR A 63 -0.77 -7.35 3.90
N VAL A 64 -0.63 -6.25 3.17
CA VAL A 64 0.30 -5.17 3.48
C VAL A 64 -0.45 -3.86 3.52
N ALA A 65 -0.20 -3.06 4.55
CA ALA A 65 -0.65 -1.67 4.63
C ALA A 65 0.51 -0.77 5.04
N ALA A 66 0.64 0.39 4.40
CA ALA A 66 1.70 1.33 4.70
C ALA A 66 1.19 2.77 4.68
N VAL A 67 1.80 3.62 5.51
CA VAL A 67 1.50 5.06 5.56
C VAL A 67 2.77 5.88 5.71
N GLY A 68 2.73 7.08 5.14
CA GLY A 68 3.82 8.04 5.16
C GLY A 68 4.98 7.67 4.23
N GLU A 69 5.92 8.58 4.13
CA GLU A 69 7.10 8.46 3.27
C GLU A 69 8.34 8.89 4.04
N VAL A 70 9.35 8.04 4.04
CA VAL A 70 10.72 8.37 4.46
C VAL A 70 11.56 8.72 3.24
N ARG A 71 11.44 7.92 2.17
CA ARG A 71 12.08 8.14 0.88
C ARG A 71 11.21 7.71 -0.27
N SER A 72 11.36 8.37 -1.43
CA SER A 72 10.68 8.02 -2.66
C SER A 72 11.65 7.83 -3.82
N PHE A 73 11.25 6.97 -4.77
CA PHE A 73 12.03 6.60 -5.94
C PHE A 73 11.11 6.60 -7.16
N SER A 74 11.45 7.41 -8.16
CA SER A 74 10.81 7.43 -9.47
C SER A 74 11.56 6.59 -10.51
N ASP A 75 12.73 6.07 -10.17
CA ASP A 75 13.56 5.20 -11.00
C ASP A 75 13.67 3.80 -10.38
N VAL A 76 13.36 2.77 -11.17
CA VAL A 76 13.37 1.36 -10.73
C VAL A 76 14.77 0.91 -10.32
N ASN A 77 15.82 1.38 -11.01
CA ASN A 77 17.19 0.98 -10.73
C ASN A 77 17.65 1.56 -9.39
N LEU A 78 17.30 2.82 -9.12
CA LEU A 78 17.59 3.45 -7.82
C LEU A 78 16.81 2.76 -6.68
N ALA A 79 15.55 2.40 -6.91
CA ALA A 79 14.77 1.62 -5.95
C ALA A 79 15.40 0.25 -5.67
N GLN A 80 15.83 -0.45 -6.72
CA GLN A 80 16.50 -1.75 -6.61
C GLN A 80 17.84 -1.65 -5.88
N GLN A 81 18.65 -0.65 -6.20
CA GLN A 81 19.92 -0.39 -5.52
C GLN A 81 19.68 -0.15 -4.02
N PHE A 82 18.70 0.68 -3.68
CA PHE A 82 18.36 0.97 -2.29
C PHE A 82 17.96 -0.30 -1.50
N ILE A 83 17.14 -1.18 -2.10
CA ILE A 83 16.77 -2.46 -1.47
C ILE A 83 18.00 -3.33 -1.23
N GLN A 84 18.93 -3.40 -2.21
CA GLN A 84 20.15 -4.20 -2.09
C GLN A 84 21.11 -3.69 -1.02
N GLU A 85 21.19 -2.36 -0.84
CA GLU A 85 22.08 -1.73 0.13
C GLU A 85 21.55 -1.79 1.57
N HIS A 86 20.24 -1.72 1.74
CA HIS A 86 19.62 -1.53 3.08
C HIS A 86 18.78 -2.71 3.55
N ASP A 87 18.39 -3.63 2.67
CA ASP A 87 17.43 -4.71 2.97
C ASP A 87 16.10 -4.18 3.54
N PHE A 88 15.64 -3.02 3.04
CA PHE A 88 14.38 -2.42 3.43
C PHE A 88 13.33 -2.63 2.34
N PRO A 89 12.09 -2.98 2.72
CA PRO A 89 11.01 -3.14 1.76
C PRO A 89 10.54 -1.78 1.23
N LEU A 90 10.31 -1.72 -0.07
CA LEU A 90 9.62 -0.59 -0.70
C LEU A 90 8.20 -1.00 -1.08
N VAL A 91 7.27 -0.06 -1.00
CA VAL A 91 5.91 -0.22 -1.51
C VAL A 91 5.68 0.74 -2.68
N GLY A 92 4.85 0.33 -3.64
CA GLY A 92 4.60 1.14 -4.83
C GLY A 92 4.34 0.29 -6.06
N GLY A 93 4.63 0.84 -7.23
CA GLY A 93 4.40 0.13 -8.48
C GLY A 93 4.91 0.84 -9.72
N LEU A 94 4.70 0.18 -10.85
CA LEU A 94 4.96 0.66 -12.18
C LEU A 94 3.62 1.02 -12.84
N GLN A 95 3.54 2.18 -13.43
CA GLN A 95 2.43 2.54 -14.31
C GLN A 95 2.59 1.84 -15.65
N PHE A 96 1.48 1.68 -16.36
CA PHE A 96 1.48 1.02 -17.66
C PHE A 96 2.38 1.75 -18.70
N GLN A 97 2.50 3.07 -18.58
CA GLN A 97 3.36 3.90 -19.43
C GLN A 97 4.85 3.84 -19.06
N GLY A 98 5.21 3.10 -18.03
CA GLY A 98 6.60 2.89 -17.62
C GLY A 98 7.09 3.85 -16.52
N GLU A 99 6.27 4.77 -16.07
CA GLU A 99 6.58 5.56 -14.86
C GLU A 99 6.56 4.68 -13.63
N SER A 100 7.46 4.95 -12.70
CA SER A 100 7.53 4.22 -11.42
C SER A 100 7.39 5.15 -10.24
N GLN A 101 6.79 4.64 -9.19
CA GLN A 101 6.76 5.30 -7.89
C GLN A 101 6.88 4.23 -6.81
N PHE A 102 7.99 4.25 -6.10
CA PHE A 102 8.25 3.40 -4.94
C PHE A 102 8.59 4.27 -3.75
N ILE A 103 8.14 3.88 -2.58
CA ILE A 103 8.43 4.58 -1.33
C ILE A 103 8.94 3.62 -0.26
N LEU A 104 9.87 4.09 0.56
CA LEU A 104 10.11 3.55 1.89
C LEU A 104 9.09 4.20 2.83
N PRO A 105 8.09 3.46 3.35
CA PRO A 105 7.06 4.06 4.18
C PRO A 105 7.57 4.40 5.57
N GLN A 106 6.91 5.33 6.26
CA GLN A 106 7.18 5.57 7.68
C GLN A 106 6.70 4.40 8.54
N VAL A 107 5.52 3.87 8.24
CA VAL A 107 4.97 2.69 8.91
C VAL A 107 4.56 1.66 7.88
N LEU A 108 4.99 0.42 8.08
CA LEU A 108 4.60 -0.75 7.30
C LEU A 108 4.03 -1.81 8.24
N ILE A 109 2.83 -2.29 7.95
CA ILE A 109 2.22 -3.42 8.63
C ILE A 109 2.04 -4.57 7.64
N GLU A 110 2.59 -5.71 7.96
CA GLU A 110 2.47 -6.94 7.18
C GLU A 110 1.74 -7.99 8.01
N GLN A 111 0.70 -8.56 7.43
CA GLN A 111 -0.03 -9.70 8.02
C GLN A 111 0.19 -10.92 7.13
N GLN A 112 0.63 -12.01 7.73
CA GLN A 112 0.79 -13.29 7.05
C GLN A 112 0.63 -14.45 8.03
N HIS A 113 -0.13 -15.47 7.66
CA HIS A 113 -0.36 -16.69 8.46
C HIS A 113 -0.77 -16.43 9.92
N GLY A 114 -1.59 -15.40 10.14
CA GLY A 114 -2.06 -15.03 11.49
C GLY A 114 -1.05 -14.26 12.34
N GLU A 115 0.16 -14.01 11.83
CA GLU A 115 1.12 -13.09 12.43
C GLU A 115 1.00 -11.69 11.83
N THR A 116 1.20 -10.68 12.66
CA THR A 116 1.26 -9.28 12.22
C THR A 116 2.60 -8.68 12.64
N VAL A 117 3.33 -8.15 11.67
CA VAL A 117 4.61 -7.46 11.89
C VAL A 117 4.40 -5.98 11.61
N VAL A 118 4.82 -5.13 12.54
CA VAL A 118 4.83 -3.68 12.38
C VAL A 118 6.27 -3.22 12.28
N SER A 119 6.60 -2.52 11.22
CA SER A 119 7.90 -1.88 11.01
C SER A 119 7.73 -0.37 10.91
N VAL A 120 8.59 0.37 11.58
CA VAL A 120 8.69 1.83 11.48
C VAL A 120 10.08 2.17 10.96
N PHE A 121 10.13 2.93 9.88
CA PHE A 121 11.37 3.41 9.30
C PHE A 121 11.52 4.90 9.60
N VAL A 122 12.75 5.31 9.93
CA VAL A 122 13.02 6.69 10.32
C VAL A 122 14.42 7.10 9.92
N GLU A 123 14.57 8.29 9.35
CA GLU A 123 15.87 8.95 9.30
C GLU A 123 16.25 9.44 10.70
N THR A 124 17.47 9.12 11.13
CA THR A 124 17.86 9.37 12.52
C THR A 124 18.02 10.86 12.86
N ASN A 125 18.09 11.71 11.84
CA ASN A 125 18.00 13.17 11.98
C ASN A 125 16.56 13.69 12.07
N GLU A 126 15.53 12.84 11.89
CA GLU A 126 14.11 13.19 11.89
C GLU A 126 13.27 12.39 12.91
N LEU A 127 13.86 12.01 14.03
CA LEU A 127 13.22 11.17 15.06
C LEU A 127 11.90 11.74 15.58
N ASP A 128 11.78 13.06 15.69
CA ASP A 128 10.54 13.69 16.19
C ASP A 128 9.39 13.56 15.20
N SER A 129 9.67 13.64 13.90
CA SER A 129 8.67 13.42 12.84
C SER A 129 8.12 11.99 12.89
N ALA A 130 9.00 11.01 13.02
CA ALA A 130 8.62 9.61 13.13
C ALA A 130 7.85 9.30 14.43
N LYS A 131 8.20 9.95 15.55
CA LYS A 131 7.42 9.86 16.79
C LYS A 131 5.99 10.39 16.62
N ALA A 132 5.82 11.47 15.86
CA ALA A 132 4.49 12.04 15.60
C ALA A 132 3.55 11.07 14.90
N VAL A 133 4.05 10.23 13.98
CA VAL A 133 3.26 9.19 13.30
C VAL A 133 2.70 8.17 14.29
N LEU A 134 3.43 7.84 15.35
CA LEU A 134 2.97 6.91 16.36
C LEU A 134 1.85 7.47 17.24
N ASN A 135 1.62 8.78 17.26
CA ASN A 135 0.55 9.37 18.06
C ASN A 135 -0.86 8.96 17.62
N SER A 136 -1.02 8.61 16.35
CA SER A 136 -2.29 8.12 15.80
C SER A 136 -2.27 6.62 15.48
N PHE A 137 -1.16 5.94 15.74
CA PHE A 137 -0.95 4.56 15.32
C PHE A 137 -2.04 3.58 15.79
N GLU A 138 -2.57 3.74 16.99
CA GLU A 138 -3.64 2.90 17.54
C GLU A 138 -5.04 3.22 17.01
N LYS A 139 -5.19 4.33 16.28
CA LYS A 139 -6.50 4.76 15.76
C LYS A 139 -6.94 3.86 14.62
N THR A 140 -8.20 3.46 14.69
CA THR A 140 -8.91 2.76 13.62
C THR A 140 -10.23 3.49 13.35
N THR A 141 -10.67 3.47 12.09
CA THR A 141 -11.98 4.03 11.71
C THR A 141 -12.78 2.92 11.04
N ALA A 142 -13.99 2.68 11.50
CA ALA A 142 -14.85 1.67 10.93
C ALA A 142 -15.06 1.90 9.42
N LEU A 143 -15.02 0.81 8.67
CA LEU A 143 -15.36 0.86 7.25
C LEU A 143 -16.88 1.00 7.11
N LEU A 144 -17.31 1.80 6.14
CA LEU A 144 -18.72 1.89 5.81
C LEU A 144 -19.15 0.60 5.11
N PRO A 145 -20.33 0.05 5.44
CA PRO A 145 -20.87 -1.08 4.73
C PRO A 145 -21.16 -0.71 3.26
N LEU A 146 -20.79 -1.58 2.32
CA LEU A 146 -21.01 -1.36 0.88
C LEU A 146 -22.48 -1.11 0.52
N ASN A 147 -23.43 -1.59 1.33
CA ASN A 147 -24.86 -1.35 1.14
C ASN A 147 -25.32 0.09 1.41
N GLN A 148 -24.43 0.95 1.89
CA GLN A 148 -24.69 2.39 2.05
C GLN A 148 -24.32 3.19 0.79
N LEU A 149 -23.66 2.56 -0.20
CA LEU A 149 -23.38 3.17 -1.48
C LEU A 149 -24.48 2.83 -2.49
N THR A 150 -25.07 3.84 -3.09
CA THR A 150 -26.02 3.68 -4.19
C THR A 150 -25.34 4.02 -5.50
N ILE A 151 -25.40 3.10 -6.47
CA ILE A 151 -24.97 3.37 -7.85
C ILE A 151 -26.08 4.13 -8.55
N GLU A 152 -25.87 5.40 -8.84
CA GLU A 152 -26.83 6.26 -9.56
C GLU A 152 -26.72 6.13 -11.07
N SER A 153 -25.51 5.88 -11.56
CA SER A 153 -25.26 5.73 -12.99
C SER A 153 -24.12 4.76 -13.27
N MET A 154 -24.20 4.12 -14.43
CA MET A 154 -23.16 3.24 -14.95
C MET A 154 -23.00 3.52 -16.45
N VAL A 155 -21.86 4.05 -16.83
CA VAL A 155 -21.56 4.45 -18.20
C VAL A 155 -20.33 3.69 -18.70
N PRO A 156 -20.49 2.58 -19.46
CA PRO A 156 -19.39 1.92 -20.12
C PRO A 156 -18.91 2.75 -21.32
N LYS A 157 -17.59 2.82 -21.55
CA LYS A 157 -17.02 3.45 -22.76
C LYS A 157 -17.37 2.68 -24.04
N ALA A 158 -17.38 1.36 -23.97
CA ALA A 158 -17.87 0.51 -25.05
C ALA A 158 -19.14 -0.22 -24.60
N ASN A 159 -20.20 -0.11 -25.39
CA ASN A 159 -21.38 -0.94 -25.23
C ASN A 159 -21.12 -2.37 -25.77
N GLN A 160 -22.09 -3.27 -25.64
CA GLN A 160 -21.94 -4.66 -26.04
C GLN A 160 -21.60 -4.82 -27.55
N GLU A 161 -22.23 -4.05 -28.42
CA GLU A 161 -21.98 -4.11 -29.85
C GLU A 161 -20.54 -3.70 -30.17
N THR A 162 -20.12 -2.53 -29.69
CA THR A 162 -18.73 -2.04 -29.84
C THR A 162 -17.72 -3.03 -29.31
N TRP A 163 -17.99 -3.63 -28.15
CA TRP A 163 -17.11 -4.64 -27.57
C TRP A 163 -17.00 -5.90 -28.46
N CYS A 164 -18.13 -6.40 -28.98
CA CYS A 164 -18.12 -7.53 -29.86
C CYS A 164 -17.35 -7.23 -31.16
N ASP A 165 -17.47 -6.02 -31.69
CA ASP A 165 -16.74 -5.61 -32.89
C ASP A 165 -15.23 -5.59 -32.64
N TRP A 166 -14.77 -5.06 -31.48
CA TRP A 166 -13.36 -5.09 -31.10
C TRP A 166 -12.82 -6.51 -30.98
N VAL A 167 -13.60 -7.42 -30.36
CA VAL A 167 -13.23 -8.84 -30.25
C VAL A 167 -13.10 -9.47 -31.62
N ASN A 168 -14.06 -9.23 -32.51
CA ASN A 168 -14.07 -9.79 -33.90
C ASN A 168 -12.87 -9.27 -34.70
N GLN A 169 -12.56 -7.98 -34.62
CA GLN A 169 -11.36 -7.39 -35.24
C GLN A 169 -10.07 -8.00 -34.70
N ALA A 170 -9.96 -8.16 -33.38
CA ALA A 170 -8.81 -8.79 -32.77
C ALA A 170 -8.60 -10.23 -33.25
N LEU A 171 -9.70 -11.02 -33.29
CA LEU A 171 -9.66 -12.40 -33.78
C LEU A 171 -9.29 -12.49 -35.24
N ALA A 172 -9.76 -11.57 -36.08
CA ALA A 172 -9.40 -11.51 -37.49
C ALA A 172 -7.89 -11.29 -37.68
N ARG A 173 -7.32 -10.34 -36.95
CA ARG A 173 -5.85 -10.04 -36.98
C ARG A 173 -5.00 -11.19 -36.45
N ILE A 174 -5.47 -11.90 -35.42
CA ILE A 174 -4.80 -13.11 -34.92
C ILE A 174 -4.82 -14.22 -35.99
N ARG A 175 -5.96 -14.44 -36.67
CA ARG A 175 -6.07 -15.43 -37.74
C ARG A 175 -5.20 -15.12 -38.96
N GLN A 176 -4.95 -13.84 -39.22
CA GLN A 176 -4.06 -13.38 -40.30
C GLN A 176 -2.57 -13.46 -39.89
N GLY A 177 -2.28 -13.84 -38.67
CA GLY A 177 -0.89 -13.93 -38.14
C GLY A 177 -0.23 -12.57 -37.81
N GLU A 178 -1.03 -11.47 -37.85
CA GLU A 178 -0.51 -10.13 -37.45
C GLU A 178 -0.28 -10.02 -35.97
N LEU A 179 -1.06 -10.74 -35.17
CA LEU A 179 -0.98 -10.76 -33.71
C LEU A 179 -1.02 -12.20 -33.22
N THR A 180 -0.26 -12.48 -32.16
CA THR A 180 -0.34 -13.77 -31.46
C THR A 180 -1.31 -13.72 -30.29
N LYS A 181 -1.44 -12.55 -29.66
CA LYS A 181 -2.32 -12.32 -28.51
C LYS A 181 -2.71 -10.84 -28.46
N LEU A 182 -3.94 -10.58 -28.05
CA LEU A 182 -4.42 -9.23 -27.70
C LEU A 182 -5.22 -9.31 -26.40
N VAL A 183 -5.00 -8.35 -25.50
CA VAL A 183 -5.81 -8.15 -24.30
C VAL A 183 -6.66 -6.90 -24.52
N LEU A 184 -7.98 -7.06 -24.49
CA LEU A 184 -8.93 -5.96 -24.57
C LEU A 184 -9.34 -5.54 -23.17
N ALA A 185 -9.55 -4.24 -22.97
CA ALA A 185 -10.09 -3.67 -21.75
C ALA A 185 -11.23 -2.70 -22.05
N ASN A 186 -12.21 -2.64 -21.18
CA ASN A 186 -13.28 -1.66 -21.22
C ASN A 186 -13.29 -0.89 -19.90
N GLU A 187 -13.57 0.40 -19.96
CA GLU A 187 -13.73 1.27 -18.80
C GLU A 187 -15.21 1.51 -18.56
N THR A 188 -15.65 1.40 -17.33
CA THR A 188 -16.99 1.75 -16.89
C THR A 188 -16.89 2.79 -15.78
N VAL A 189 -17.56 3.91 -15.97
CA VAL A 189 -17.64 4.97 -14.96
C VAL A 189 -18.93 4.79 -14.17
N PHE A 190 -18.80 4.74 -12.85
CA PHE A 190 -19.92 4.66 -11.92
C PHE A 190 -20.11 6.01 -11.22
N GLY A 191 -21.32 6.56 -11.27
CA GLY A 191 -21.75 7.64 -10.39
C GLY A 191 -22.27 7.03 -9.11
N LEU A 192 -21.71 7.46 -7.98
CA LEU A 192 -22.07 6.98 -6.65
C LEU A 192 -22.72 8.09 -5.84
N GLN A 193 -23.77 7.73 -5.07
CA GLN A 193 -24.32 8.58 -4.03
C GLN A 193 -23.89 8.04 -2.67
N GLY A 194 -23.29 8.90 -1.83
CA GLY A 194 -22.74 8.57 -0.52
C GLY A 194 -21.28 8.99 -0.39
N GLU A 195 -20.73 8.83 0.80
CA GLU A 195 -19.30 9.03 1.07
C GLU A 195 -18.54 7.69 0.90
N LEU A 196 -17.40 7.76 0.23
CA LEU A 196 -16.45 6.64 0.10
C LEU A 196 -15.55 6.55 1.34
#